data_64a4868b35a8cf7187f96900579f1a8e
#
_entry.id   64a4868b35a8cf7187f96900579f1a8e
#
_cell.length_a   1.000
_cell.length_b   1.000
_cell.length_c   1.000
_cell.angle_alpha   90.00
_cell.angle_beta   90.00
_cell.angle_gamma   90.00
#
_symmetry.space_group_name_H-M   'P 1'
#
loop_
_entity.id
_entity.type
_entity.pdbx_description
1 polymer ?
#
loop_
_entity_poly.entity_id
_entity_poly.type
_entity_poly.pdbx_seq_one_letter_code
_entity_poly.pdbx_strand_id
1 'polypeptide(L)'
;MIVDNSGDGRIAGWLQGRAAERLRSIRLDPPLGFAAAVNAGIDAAAGQVVILFDSGVDLTGDAVSPLVNVLSDPSVVVAGPYGLRGQGTPKEFAASRGPEVDAIEGYCMAFRRADAQALEGFDPRFQFYRIADIEFSFRLRDRGGRAVVVPNLPLEKHEHRLWEATDPKERQRLSKRNMYRFLDRWGNRPDLLVGLQGARRAHF
;
A
#
# COMPACT_ATOMS: atom_id res chain seq x y z
N MET A 1 13.55 4.55 -6.73
CA MET A 1 12.97 5.89 -7.04
C MET A 1 12.47 6.51 -5.76
N ILE A 2 12.62 7.81 -5.58
CA ILE A 2 12.08 8.58 -4.45
C ILE A 2 11.04 9.57 -4.99
N VAL A 3 9.87 9.62 -4.38
CA VAL A 3 8.86 10.66 -4.63
C VAL A 3 8.89 11.63 -3.46
N ASP A 4 9.43 12.81 -3.68
CA ASP A 4 9.47 13.89 -2.70
C ASP A 4 8.16 14.67 -2.76
N ASN A 5 7.31 14.43 -1.77
CA ASN A 5 6.01 15.08 -1.57
C ASN A 5 6.00 15.99 -0.33
N SER A 6 7.18 16.38 0.15
CA SER A 6 7.31 17.15 1.39
C SER A 6 6.97 18.64 1.25
N GLY A 7 7.10 19.19 0.04
CA GLY A 7 7.10 20.64 -0.19
C GLY A 7 8.31 21.35 0.39
N ASP A 8 9.30 20.61 0.88
CA ASP A 8 10.49 21.12 1.56
C ASP A 8 11.72 21.04 0.65
N GLY A 9 12.28 22.18 0.28
CA GLY A 9 13.46 22.25 -0.57
C GLY A 9 14.72 21.55 -0.01
N ARG A 10 14.78 21.26 1.30
CA ARG A 10 15.90 20.56 1.94
C ARG A 10 16.07 19.14 1.43
N ILE A 11 14.95 18.43 1.19
CA ILE A 11 14.99 17.06 0.65
C ILE A 11 15.52 17.07 -0.78
N ALA A 12 15.11 18.03 -1.60
CA ALA A 12 15.61 18.17 -2.95
C ALA A 12 17.14 18.40 -2.99
N GLY A 13 17.67 19.29 -2.13
CA GLY A 13 19.11 19.51 -2.00
C GLY A 13 19.87 18.27 -1.53
N TRP A 14 19.33 17.52 -0.57
CA TRP A 14 19.90 16.27 -0.10
C TRP A 14 19.97 15.19 -1.20
N LEU A 15 18.91 15.07 -2.00
CA LEU A 15 18.83 14.13 -3.13
C LEU A 15 19.81 14.47 -4.25
N GLN A 16 19.97 15.77 -4.58
CA GLN A 16 20.94 16.24 -5.58
C GLN A 16 22.37 15.84 -5.22
N GLY A 17 22.75 15.93 -3.94
CA GLY A 17 24.06 15.52 -3.46
C GLY A 17 24.33 14.00 -3.48
N ARG A 18 23.31 13.19 -3.72
CA ARG A 18 23.34 11.72 -3.72
C ARG A 18 22.85 11.08 -5.01
N ALA A 19 22.79 11.83 -6.08
CA ALA A 19 22.39 11.33 -7.40
C ALA A 19 23.38 10.24 -7.87
N ALA A 20 23.10 8.98 -7.46
CA ALA A 20 23.74 7.81 -8.03
C ALA A 20 22.99 7.42 -9.32
N GLU A 21 23.66 6.78 -10.28
CA GLU A 21 23.07 6.37 -11.58
C GLU A 21 21.77 5.58 -11.47
N ARG A 22 21.53 4.92 -10.33
CA ARG A 22 20.32 4.12 -10.07
C ARG A 22 19.27 4.81 -9.20
N LEU A 23 19.56 5.99 -8.65
CA LEU A 23 18.61 6.77 -7.85
C LEU A 23 17.94 7.80 -8.76
N ARG A 24 16.61 7.70 -8.88
CA ARG A 24 15.78 8.73 -9.53
C ARG A 24 14.86 9.33 -8.48
N SER A 25 14.63 10.62 -8.57
CA SER A 25 13.69 11.33 -7.71
C SER A 25 12.69 12.13 -8.53
N ILE A 26 11.48 12.23 -7.99
CA ILE A 26 10.40 13.08 -8.49
C ILE A 26 10.06 14.03 -7.36
N ARG A 27 10.09 15.34 -7.63
CA ARG A 27 9.59 16.34 -6.70
C ARG A 27 8.19 16.77 -7.14
N LEU A 28 7.26 16.76 -6.19
CA LEU A 28 5.91 17.26 -6.39
C LEU A 28 5.80 18.66 -5.78
N ASP A 29 5.54 19.65 -6.62
CA ASP A 29 5.44 21.04 -6.23
C ASP A 29 4.26 21.69 -6.98
N PRO A 30 3.14 22.00 -6.30
CA PRO A 30 2.91 21.83 -4.89
C PRO A 30 2.78 20.34 -4.45
N PRO A 31 2.93 20.04 -3.15
CA PRO A 31 2.68 18.70 -2.62
C PRO A 31 1.28 18.22 -2.94
N LEU A 32 1.17 16.94 -3.28
CA LEU A 32 -0.10 16.27 -3.56
C LEU A 32 -0.57 15.45 -2.35
N GLY A 33 -1.81 14.98 -2.37
CA GLY A 33 -2.27 13.98 -1.41
C GLY A 33 -1.55 12.64 -1.61
N PHE A 34 -1.58 11.78 -0.58
CA PHE A 34 -0.85 10.51 -0.53
C PHE A 34 -1.02 9.66 -1.80
N ALA A 35 -2.27 9.36 -2.18
CA ALA A 35 -2.54 8.50 -3.34
C ALA A 35 -1.99 9.08 -4.65
N ALA A 36 -2.13 10.39 -4.87
CA ALA A 36 -1.61 11.05 -6.07
C ALA A 36 -0.07 11.04 -6.10
N ALA A 37 0.58 11.18 -4.94
CA ALA A 37 2.04 11.07 -4.85
C ALA A 37 2.53 9.64 -5.15
N VAL A 38 1.85 8.61 -4.64
CA VAL A 38 2.17 7.21 -4.96
C VAL A 38 1.98 6.96 -6.46
N ASN A 39 0.90 7.46 -7.06
CA ASN A 39 0.62 7.30 -8.49
C ASN A 39 1.71 7.92 -9.36
N ALA A 40 2.22 9.10 -9.02
CA ALA A 40 3.35 9.70 -9.73
C ALA A 40 4.59 8.78 -9.72
N GLY A 41 4.82 8.06 -8.61
CA GLY A 41 5.86 7.04 -8.52
C GLY A 41 5.58 5.81 -9.39
N ILE A 42 4.35 5.31 -9.41
CA ILE A 42 3.92 4.17 -10.24
C ILE A 42 4.09 4.49 -11.73
N ASP A 43 3.66 5.68 -12.14
CA ASP A 43 3.72 6.12 -13.55
C ASP A 43 5.16 6.25 -14.05
N ALA A 44 6.05 6.75 -13.20
CA ALA A 44 7.46 6.90 -13.52
C ALA A 44 8.29 5.62 -13.34
N ALA A 45 7.72 4.57 -12.74
CA ALA A 45 8.40 3.29 -12.57
C ALA A 45 8.57 2.57 -13.91
N ALA A 46 9.74 1.96 -14.13
CA ALA A 46 10.05 1.19 -15.34
C ALA A 46 9.97 -0.33 -15.10
N GLY A 47 10.01 -0.78 -13.85
CA GLY A 47 10.00 -2.19 -13.49
C GLY A 47 8.62 -2.84 -13.70
N GLN A 48 8.61 -4.17 -13.85
CA GLN A 48 7.37 -4.94 -13.92
C GLN A 48 6.68 -5.03 -12.55
N VAL A 49 7.45 -5.05 -11.47
CA VAL A 49 6.98 -5.02 -10.09
C VAL A 49 7.29 -3.65 -9.49
N VAL A 50 6.33 -3.08 -8.81
CA VAL A 50 6.49 -1.90 -7.95
C VAL A 50 6.47 -2.38 -6.51
N ILE A 51 7.45 -1.93 -5.72
CA ILE A 51 7.46 -2.10 -4.28
C ILE A 51 7.40 -0.70 -3.66
N LEU A 52 6.30 -0.40 -3.03
CA LEU A 52 6.11 0.81 -2.26
C LEU A 52 6.75 0.63 -0.88
N PHE A 53 7.66 1.50 -0.50
CA PHE A 53 8.18 1.62 0.85
C PHE A 53 7.80 2.99 1.43
N ASP A 54 7.29 2.98 2.65
CA ASP A 54 7.16 4.20 3.44
C ASP A 54 8.54 4.75 3.82
N SER A 55 8.63 6.07 3.98
CA SER A 55 9.88 6.73 4.40
C SER A 55 10.37 6.34 5.81
N GLY A 56 9.53 5.68 6.60
CA GLY A 56 9.85 5.13 7.91
C GLY A 56 10.27 3.66 7.87
N VAL A 57 10.71 3.13 6.72
CA VAL A 57 11.17 1.74 6.61
C VAL A 57 12.65 1.71 6.29
N ASP A 58 13.42 1.01 7.12
CA ASP A 58 14.82 0.68 6.88
C ASP A 58 14.94 -0.76 6.39
N LEU A 59 15.69 -0.98 5.30
CA LEU A 59 15.99 -2.32 4.80
C LEU A 59 17.29 -2.82 5.45
N THR A 60 17.18 -3.94 6.18
CA THR A 60 18.33 -4.58 6.87
C THR A 60 18.92 -5.76 6.08
N GLY A 61 18.32 -6.04 4.88
CA GLY A 61 18.75 -7.10 3.99
C GLY A 61 17.90 -7.13 2.71
N ASP A 62 17.90 -8.25 2.01
CA ASP A 62 17.13 -8.43 0.76
C ASP A 62 15.64 -8.65 1.06
N ALA A 63 14.88 -7.58 1.13
CA ALA A 63 13.42 -7.61 1.18
C ALA A 63 12.76 -7.63 -0.22
N VAL A 64 13.52 -7.39 -1.27
CA VAL A 64 13.01 -7.26 -2.64
C VAL A 64 12.75 -8.61 -3.28
N SER A 65 13.74 -9.51 -3.28
CA SER A 65 13.64 -10.81 -3.95
C SER A 65 12.46 -11.67 -3.47
N PRO A 66 12.17 -11.80 -2.15
CA PRO A 66 11.02 -12.56 -1.68
C PRO A 66 9.68 -11.98 -2.17
N LEU A 67 9.55 -10.64 -2.23
CA LEU A 67 8.35 -9.96 -2.71
C LEU A 67 8.15 -10.17 -4.22
N VAL A 68 9.22 -10.09 -5.00
CA VAL A 68 9.18 -10.37 -6.45
C VAL A 68 8.83 -11.83 -6.71
N ASN A 69 9.43 -12.75 -5.95
CA ASN A 69 9.20 -14.18 -6.11
C ASN A 69 7.74 -14.58 -5.84
N VAL A 70 7.11 -14.05 -4.79
CA VAL A 70 5.71 -14.37 -4.50
C VAL A 70 4.76 -13.84 -5.57
N LEU A 71 5.09 -12.71 -6.19
CA LEU A 71 4.32 -12.14 -7.31
C LEU A 71 4.54 -12.88 -8.65
N SER A 72 5.42 -13.87 -8.72
CA SER A 72 5.52 -14.76 -9.89
C SER A 72 4.29 -15.67 -10.01
N ASP A 73 3.59 -15.95 -8.91
CA ASP A 73 2.26 -16.56 -8.94
C ASP A 73 1.24 -15.53 -9.46
N PRO A 74 0.60 -15.77 -10.63
CA PRO A 74 -0.35 -14.81 -11.21
C PRO A 74 -1.60 -14.60 -10.35
N SER A 75 -1.92 -15.52 -9.45
CA SER A 75 -3.04 -15.38 -8.52
C SER A 75 -2.76 -14.41 -7.37
N VAL A 76 -1.48 -14.12 -7.07
CA VAL A 76 -1.10 -13.12 -6.07
C VAL A 76 -1.01 -11.76 -6.72
N VAL A 77 -1.83 -10.81 -6.29
CA VAL A 77 -1.91 -9.47 -6.87
C VAL A 77 -1.27 -8.38 -6.00
N VAL A 78 -1.13 -8.66 -4.71
CA VAL A 78 -0.47 -7.77 -3.76
C VAL A 78 0.19 -8.59 -2.66
N ALA A 79 1.39 -8.20 -2.24
CA ALA A 79 2.17 -8.86 -1.20
C ALA A 79 2.89 -7.84 -0.31
N GLY A 80 3.18 -8.24 0.92
CA GLY A 80 3.94 -7.43 1.89
C GLY A 80 4.16 -8.17 3.20
N PRO A 81 4.91 -7.60 4.15
CA PRO A 81 5.27 -8.29 5.39
C PRO A 81 4.13 -8.34 6.42
N TYR A 82 3.09 -7.53 6.24
CA TYR A 82 2.04 -7.36 7.23
C TYR A 82 0.68 -7.23 6.56
N GLY A 83 -0.26 -8.03 7.02
CA GLY A 83 -1.60 -8.10 6.48
C GLY A 83 -2.68 -7.68 7.45
N LEU A 84 -3.85 -7.41 6.90
CA LEU A 84 -5.06 -7.06 7.62
C LEU A 84 -6.18 -8.00 7.21
N ARG A 85 -6.98 -8.45 8.19
CA ARG A 85 -8.20 -9.24 7.95
C ARG A 85 -9.42 -8.55 8.53
N GLY A 86 -10.48 -8.51 7.74
CA GLY A 86 -11.79 -8.06 8.20
C GLY A 86 -12.40 -9.02 9.22
N GLN A 87 -13.05 -8.47 10.23
CA GLN A 87 -13.68 -9.21 11.31
C GLN A 87 -15.15 -9.55 10.96
N GLY A 88 -15.34 -10.40 9.94
CA GLY A 88 -16.67 -10.76 9.42
C GLY A 88 -17.37 -9.66 8.61
N THR A 89 -16.84 -8.46 8.61
CA THR A 89 -17.34 -7.30 7.86
C THR A 89 -16.17 -6.44 7.38
N PRO A 90 -16.30 -5.68 6.28
CA PRO A 90 -15.29 -4.72 5.86
C PRO A 90 -15.21 -3.44 6.72
N LYS A 91 -15.87 -3.42 7.89
CA LYS A 91 -15.91 -2.23 8.76
C LYS A 91 -14.78 -2.22 9.78
N GLU A 92 -14.24 -3.37 10.08
CA GLU A 92 -13.21 -3.58 11.10
C GLU A 92 -12.12 -4.50 10.59
N PHE A 93 -10.87 -4.10 10.76
CA PHE A 93 -9.71 -4.90 10.35
C PHE A 93 -8.79 -5.15 11.55
N ALA A 94 -8.35 -6.40 11.68
CA ALA A 94 -7.33 -6.78 12.63
C ALA A 94 -6.04 -7.20 11.90
N ALA A 95 -4.93 -7.04 12.59
CA ALA A 95 -3.63 -7.51 12.14
C ALA A 95 -3.65 -9.02 11.86
N SER A 96 -3.01 -9.44 10.78
CA SER A 96 -2.88 -10.86 10.41
C SER A 96 -1.51 -11.13 9.81
N ARG A 97 -0.90 -12.22 10.20
CA ARG A 97 0.36 -12.70 9.62
C ARG A 97 0.16 -13.70 8.49
N GLY A 98 -1.02 -13.77 7.94
CA GLY A 98 -1.31 -14.51 6.72
C GLY A 98 -1.57 -16.00 6.92
N PRO A 99 -1.26 -16.84 5.90
CA PRO A 99 -0.62 -16.45 4.64
C PRO A 99 -1.49 -15.54 3.75
N GLU A 100 -2.80 -15.79 3.63
CA GLU A 100 -3.71 -14.98 2.80
C GLU A 100 -4.50 -14.01 3.68
N VAL A 101 -4.64 -12.78 3.22
CA VAL A 101 -5.23 -11.66 3.97
C VAL A 101 -6.16 -10.82 3.09
N ASP A 102 -6.90 -9.89 3.70
CA ASP A 102 -7.81 -9.02 2.97
C ASP A 102 -7.12 -7.80 2.40
N ALA A 103 -6.08 -7.31 3.06
CA ALA A 103 -5.26 -6.20 2.58
C ALA A 103 -3.83 -6.32 3.10
N ILE A 104 -2.90 -5.67 2.42
CA ILE A 104 -1.50 -5.48 2.84
C ILE A 104 -1.34 -4.06 3.36
N GLU A 105 -0.64 -3.90 4.46
CA GLU A 105 -0.35 -2.58 5.04
C GLU A 105 0.66 -1.79 4.17
N GLY A 106 0.36 -0.51 3.92
CA GLY A 106 1.01 0.31 2.91
C GLY A 106 2.44 0.74 3.21
N TYR A 107 3.01 0.42 4.40
CA TYR A 107 4.40 0.75 4.70
C TYR A 107 5.41 -0.07 3.87
N CYS A 108 5.02 -1.29 3.45
CA CYS A 108 5.76 -2.10 2.50
C CYS A 108 4.76 -2.94 1.70
N MET A 109 4.55 -2.59 0.42
CA MET A 109 3.55 -3.20 -0.42
C MET A 109 4.10 -3.42 -1.82
N ALA A 110 4.05 -4.66 -2.31
CA ALA A 110 4.49 -5.05 -3.64
C ALA A 110 3.32 -5.48 -4.51
N PHE A 111 3.33 -5.08 -5.77
CA PHE A 111 2.31 -5.40 -6.76
C PHE A 111 2.86 -5.29 -8.18
N ARG A 112 2.21 -5.89 -9.17
CA ARG A 112 2.60 -5.70 -10.57
C ARG A 112 2.19 -4.31 -11.03
N ARG A 113 3.13 -3.64 -11.72
CA ARG A 113 2.87 -2.30 -12.29
C ARG A 113 1.69 -2.30 -13.24
N ALA A 114 1.57 -3.33 -14.09
CA ALA A 114 0.46 -3.46 -15.04
C ALA A 114 -0.91 -3.54 -14.34
N ASP A 115 -1.00 -4.27 -13.20
CA ASP A 115 -2.24 -4.36 -12.43
C ASP A 115 -2.62 -3.02 -11.82
N ALA A 116 -1.63 -2.29 -11.29
CA ALA A 116 -1.85 -0.95 -10.76
C ALA A 116 -2.30 0.04 -11.86
N GLN A 117 -1.65 0.02 -13.02
CA GLN A 117 -2.02 0.87 -14.15
C GLN A 117 -3.42 0.56 -14.69
N ALA A 118 -3.81 -0.71 -14.75
CA ALA A 118 -5.16 -1.13 -15.14
C ALA A 118 -6.26 -0.69 -14.15
N LEU A 119 -5.87 -0.26 -12.95
CA LEU A 119 -6.73 0.35 -11.93
C LEU A 119 -6.60 1.88 -11.86
N GLU A 120 -5.79 2.49 -12.72
CA GLU A 120 -5.45 3.92 -12.66
C GLU A 120 -4.74 4.29 -11.33
N GLY A 121 -3.98 3.34 -10.75
CA GLY A 121 -3.26 3.52 -9.50
C GLY A 121 -4.14 3.54 -8.26
N PHE A 122 -3.68 4.20 -7.21
CA PHE A 122 -4.46 4.48 -5.99
C PHE A 122 -5.53 5.53 -6.28
N ASP A 123 -6.69 5.42 -5.66
CA ASP A 123 -7.76 6.41 -5.80
C ASP A 123 -7.32 7.78 -5.22
N PRO A 124 -7.18 8.83 -6.04
CA PRO A 124 -6.63 10.13 -5.60
C PRO A 124 -7.48 10.84 -4.54
N ARG A 125 -8.71 10.41 -4.31
CA ARG A 125 -9.55 10.91 -3.23
C ARG A 125 -9.00 10.57 -1.84
N PHE A 126 -8.12 9.52 -1.72
CA PHE A 126 -7.42 9.16 -0.49
C PHE A 126 -6.18 10.05 -0.31
N GLN A 127 -6.39 11.30 0.06
CA GLN A 127 -5.33 12.27 0.27
C GLN A 127 -4.47 12.00 1.51
N PHE A 128 -5.04 11.35 2.52
CA PHE A 128 -4.34 10.85 3.70
C PHE A 128 -4.09 9.34 3.54
N TYR A 129 -2.96 8.85 4.05
CA TYR A 129 -2.49 7.48 3.77
C TYR A 129 -3.36 6.37 4.38
N ARG A 130 -3.99 6.63 5.55
CA ARG A 130 -4.84 5.65 6.23
C ARG A 130 -5.98 5.17 5.34
N ILE A 131 -6.19 3.85 5.29
CA ILE A 131 -7.22 3.17 4.49
C ILE A 131 -6.93 3.13 2.97
N ALA A 132 -6.02 3.95 2.45
CA ALA A 132 -5.69 3.95 1.03
C ALA A 132 -5.11 2.60 0.57
N ASP A 133 -4.29 1.99 1.41
CA ASP A 133 -3.68 0.67 1.23
C ASP A 133 -4.73 -0.46 1.23
N ILE A 134 -5.69 -0.39 2.15
CA ILE A 134 -6.81 -1.34 2.21
C ILE A 134 -7.67 -1.22 0.94
N GLU A 135 -8.02 0.01 0.56
CA GLU A 135 -8.81 0.28 -0.65
C GLU A 135 -8.13 -0.25 -1.90
N PHE A 136 -6.84 0.01 -2.05
CA PHE A 136 -6.08 -0.46 -3.20
C PHE A 136 -5.96 -1.99 -3.22
N SER A 137 -5.72 -2.63 -2.07
CA SER A 137 -5.72 -4.09 -1.94
C SER A 137 -7.06 -4.70 -2.35
N PHE A 138 -8.18 -4.10 -1.93
CA PHE A 138 -9.53 -4.55 -2.31
C PHE A 138 -9.76 -4.43 -3.81
N ARG A 139 -9.35 -3.33 -4.44
CA ARG A 139 -9.48 -3.16 -5.90
C ARG A 139 -8.68 -4.18 -6.69
N LEU A 140 -7.47 -4.48 -6.25
CA LEU A 140 -6.65 -5.53 -6.87
C LEU A 140 -7.32 -6.90 -6.73
N ARG A 141 -7.83 -7.22 -5.54
CA ARG A 141 -8.47 -8.52 -5.24
C ARG A 141 -9.85 -8.70 -5.87
N ASP A 142 -10.61 -7.64 -6.06
CA ASP A 142 -11.93 -7.68 -6.72
C ASP A 142 -11.84 -8.21 -8.17
N ARG A 143 -10.65 -8.19 -8.75
CA ARG A 143 -10.34 -8.79 -10.07
C ARG A 143 -9.98 -10.28 -10.00
N GLY A 144 -10.16 -10.92 -8.85
CA GLY A 144 -9.97 -12.36 -8.67
C GLY A 144 -8.62 -12.77 -8.07
N GLY A 145 -7.82 -11.81 -7.60
CA GLY A 145 -6.51 -12.08 -7.02
C GLY A 145 -6.50 -12.23 -5.50
N ARG A 146 -5.33 -12.62 -4.97
CA ARG A 146 -5.06 -12.82 -3.54
C ARG A 146 -4.07 -11.80 -3.02
N ALA A 147 -4.25 -11.36 -1.76
CA ALA A 147 -3.26 -10.63 -1.00
C ALA A 147 -2.51 -11.61 -0.09
N VAL A 148 -1.18 -11.60 -0.12
CA VAL A 148 -0.35 -12.60 0.57
C VAL A 148 0.69 -11.93 1.46
N VAL A 149 0.79 -12.42 2.69
CA VAL A 149 1.86 -12.01 3.62
C VAL A 149 3.13 -12.78 3.33
N VAL A 150 4.23 -12.05 3.14
CA VAL A 150 5.60 -12.56 3.08
C VAL A 150 6.26 -12.31 4.44
N PRO A 151 6.33 -13.32 5.32
CA PRO A 151 6.83 -13.12 6.68
C PRO A 151 8.36 -12.93 6.70
N ASN A 152 8.85 -12.37 7.82
CA ASN A 152 10.28 -12.28 8.12
C ASN A 152 11.13 -11.56 7.06
N LEU A 153 10.55 -10.57 6.37
CA LEU A 153 11.35 -9.70 5.52
C LEU A 153 12.36 -8.92 6.37
N PRO A 154 13.62 -8.82 5.92
CA PRO A 154 14.66 -8.08 6.63
C PRO A 154 14.45 -6.56 6.48
N LEU A 155 13.52 -6.04 7.27
CA LEU A 155 13.21 -4.62 7.33
C LEU A 155 12.79 -4.23 8.76
N GLU A 156 13.03 -2.98 9.10
CA GLU A 156 12.59 -2.35 10.34
C GLU A 156 11.61 -1.23 10.02
N LYS A 157 10.47 -1.23 10.70
CA LYS A 157 9.45 -0.20 10.57
C LYS A 157 9.56 0.76 11.74
N HIS A 158 9.75 2.02 11.43
CA HIS A 158 9.69 3.13 12.38
C HIS A 158 8.30 3.78 12.39
N GLU A 159 8.07 4.62 13.41
CA GLU A 159 6.83 5.38 13.49
C GLU A 159 6.61 6.27 12.25
N HIS A 160 5.38 6.31 11.79
CA HIS A 160 5.02 7.10 10.60
C HIS A 160 5.02 8.59 10.94
N ARG A 161 6.05 9.31 10.50
CA ARG A 161 6.27 10.73 10.85
C ARG A 161 5.09 11.65 10.50
N LEU A 162 4.40 11.36 9.39
CA LEU A 162 3.20 12.13 9.02
C LEU A 162 2.07 11.94 10.06
N TRP A 163 1.97 10.76 10.66
CA TRP A 163 1.03 10.49 11.73
C TRP A 163 1.35 11.33 12.96
N GLU A 164 2.59 11.37 13.38
CA GLU A 164 3.01 12.15 14.55
C GLU A 164 2.90 13.66 14.32
N ALA A 165 3.26 14.13 13.13
CA ALA A 165 3.23 15.55 12.76
C ALA A 165 1.81 16.09 12.53
N THR A 166 0.80 15.23 12.38
CA THR A 166 -0.58 15.66 12.14
C THR A 166 -1.34 15.79 13.47
N ASP A 167 -2.07 16.89 13.65
CA ASP A 167 -2.92 17.08 14.82
C ASP A 167 -3.87 15.91 15.08
N PRO A 168 -4.08 15.44 16.34
CA PRO A 168 -4.90 14.27 16.64
C PRO A 168 -6.34 14.36 16.14
N LYS A 169 -6.98 15.53 16.22
CA LYS A 169 -8.36 15.72 15.73
C LYS A 169 -8.40 15.64 14.21
N GLU A 170 -7.38 16.23 13.56
CA GLU A 170 -7.27 16.18 12.11
C GLU A 170 -6.96 14.74 11.62
N ARG A 171 -6.10 13.99 12.31
CA ARG A 171 -5.87 12.56 12.02
C ARG A 171 -7.16 11.76 12.07
N GLN A 172 -7.95 11.97 13.12
CA GLN A 172 -9.23 11.28 13.28
C GLN A 172 -10.21 11.66 12.16
N ARG A 173 -10.30 12.95 11.83
CA ARG A 173 -11.17 13.45 10.76
C ARG A 173 -10.82 12.86 9.40
N LEU A 174 -9.52 12.87 9.08
CA LEU A 174 -9.01 12.35 7.79
C LEU A 174 -9.19 10.83 7.67
N SER A 175 -8.86 10.10 8.74
CA SER A 175 -9.03 8.63 8.78
C SER A 175 -10.50 8.24 8.66
N LYS A 176 -11.39 8.92 9.37
CA LYS A 176 -12.84 8.70 9.32
C LYS A 176 -13.40 8.99 7.93
N ARG A 177 -12.97 10.08 7.29
CA ARG A 177 -13.35 10.40 5.91
C ARG A 177 -12.95 9.30 4.93
N ASN A 178 -11.73 8.80 5.03
CA ASN A 178 -11.25 7.73 4.17
C ASN A 178 -11.99 6.41 4.44
N MET A 179 -12.29 6.10 5.71
CA MET A 179 -13.11 4.93 6.05
C MET A 179 -14.51 5.01 5.43
N TYR A 180 -15.17 6.15 5.48
CA TYR A 180 -16.49 6.30 4.84
C TYR A 180 -16.41 6.10 3.32
N ARG A 181 -15.38 6.63 2.64
CA ARG A 181 -15.17 6.39 1.21
C ARG A 181 -14.95 4.92 0.88
N PHE A 182 -14.18 4.23 1.73
CA PHE A 182 -13.97 2.81 1.61
C PHE A 182 -15.28 2.03 1.78
N LEU A 183 -16.04 2.34 2.82
CA LEU A 183 -17.32 1.66 3.12
C LEU A 183 -18.41 1.93 2.08
N ASP A 184 -18.44 3.11 1.49
CA ASP A 184 -19.35 3.46 0.41
C ASP A 184 -19.21 2.48 -0.77
N ARG A 185 -17.98 2.08 -1.08
CA ARG A 185 -17.71 1.13 -2.16
C ARG A 185 -17.73 -0.34 -1.71
N TRP A 186 -17.13 -0.64 -0.56
CA TRP A 186 -16.82 -2.00 -0.14
C TRP A 186 -17.64 -2.49 1.05
N GLY A 187 -18.39 -1.62 1.72
CA GLY A 187 -19.13 -1.95 2.93
C GLY A 187 -20.12 -3.11 2.79
N ASN A 188 -20.65 -3.32 1.58
CA ASN A 188 -21.59 -4.38 1.23
C ASN A 188 -20.92 -5.53 0.44
N ARG A 189 -19.58 -5.66 0.52
CA ARG A 189 -18.80 -6.70 -0.18
C ARG A 189 -18.07 -7.64 0.81
N PRO A 190 -18.80 -8.31 1.74
CA PRO A 190 -18.22 -9.30 2.64
C PRO A 190 -17.70 -10.54 1.89
N ASP A 191 -18.16 -10.77 0.65
CA ASP A 191 -17.69 -11.82 -0.26
C ASP A 191 -16.19 -11.69 -0.59
N LEU A 192 -15.60 -10.50 -0.48
CA LEU A 192 -14.18 -10.26 -0.66
C LEU A 192 -13.35 -10.64 0.59
N LEU A 193 -13.96 -10.90 1.74
CA LEU A 193 -13.22 -11.27 2.94
C LEU A 193 -12.77 -12.73 2.88
N VAL A 194 -11.47 -12.95 3.07
CA VAL A 194 -10.84 -14.30 3.02
C VAL A 194 -11.49 -15.26 4.00
N GLY A 195 -11.85 -14.82 5.21
CA GLY A 195 -12.51 -15.63 6.21
C GLY A 195 -13.89 -16.15 5.80
N LEU A 196 -14.59 -15.47 4.89
CA LEU A 196 -15.90 -15.86 4.39
C LEU A 196 -15.83 -16.64 3.07
N GLN A 197 -14.76 -16.48 2.29
CA GLN A 197 -14.53 -17.27 1.07
C GLN A 197 -14.25 -18.73 1.37
N GLY A 198 -13.53 -19.04 2.46
CA GLY A 198 -13.25 -20.42 2.89
C GLY A 198 -14.52 -21.18 3.29
N ALA A 199 -15.50 -20.51 3.91
CA ALA A 199 -16.76 -21.12 4.30
C ALA A 199 -17.63 -21.55 3.09
N ARG A 200 -17.52 -20.85 1.96
CA ARG A 200 -18.24 -21.21 0.71
C ARG A 200 -17.60 -22.37 -0.04
N ARG A 201 -16.29 -22.55 0.02
CA ARG A 201 -15.55 -23.66 -0.64
C ARG A 201 -15.68 -24.99 0.11
N ALA A 202 -16.08 -24.98 1.37
CA ALA A 202 -16.29 -26.19 2.18
C ALA A 202 -17.69 -26.81 2.03
N HIS A 203 -18.58 -26.23 1.23
CA HIS A 203 -19.98 -26.67 1.03
C HIS A 203 -20.29 -27.15 -0.40
N PHE A 204 -19.23 -27.46 -1.21
CA PHE A 204 -19.37 -28.12 -2.50
C PHE A 204 -18.54 -29.40 -2.60
#